data_40e0ce532372a95f119dac11d3b2a38b
#
_entry.id   40e0ce532372a95f119dac11d3b2a38b
#
_cell.length_a   1.000
_cell.length_b   1.000
_cell.length_c   1.000
_cell.angle_alpha   90.00
_cell.angle_beta   90.00
_cell.angle_gamma   90.00
#
_symmetry.space_group_name_H-M   'P 1'
#
loop_
_entity.id
_entity.type
_entity.pdbx_description
1 polymer ?
#
loop_
_entity_poly.entity_id
_entity_poly.type
_entity_poly.pdbx_seq_one_letter_code
_entity_poly.pdbx_strand_id
1 'polypeptide(L)'
;MEDASPTKWHLAHTTWFFDTFLLQPHLAGYTPPNPTYGYLFNSYYEAVGSRHPRQQRGLVTRPTVSEVSDYRRTIDDAIARLIESVNARQWRMIAPLIKLGIAHEEQHDELLLMDILNLFSHNALRPAFAPYRPASASQAPDIEWVHFEGGIVEIGHDGNGFAFDCEGPRHQALVQPFRLASRLVTNGEWKAFMADGAYQRPDLWLSDGWATINQQHWNAP
;
A
#
# COMPACT_ATOMS: atom_id res chain seq x y z
N MET A 1 -16.82 4.43 4.07
CA MET A 1 -16.79 3.13 3.39
C MET A 1 -15.97 2.18 4.24
N GLU A 2 -16.36 0.91 4.32
CA GLU A 2 -15.73 -0.08 5.20
C GLU A 2 -14.27 -0.35 4.85
N ASP A 3 -13.91 -0.33 3.58
CA ASP A 3 -12.58 -0.70 3.11
C ASP A 3 -11.66 0.49 2.78
N ALA A 4 -12.21 1.70 2.71
CA ALA A 4 -11.44 2.90 2.42
C ALA A 4 -11.24 3.76 3.66
N SER A 5 -10.00 4.18 3.92
CA SER A 5 -9.68 5.15 4.97
C SER A 5 -9.79 6.58 4.43
N PRO A 6 -10.30 7.55 5.23
CA PRO A 6 -10.30 8.95 4.80
C PRO A 6 -8.88 9.48 4.57
N THR A 7 -8.69 10.39 3.62
CA THR A 7 -7.39 11.04 3.35
C THR A 7 -6.71 11.55 4.62
N LYS A 8 -7.47 12.23 5.50
CA LYS A 8 -6.92 12.72 6.77
C LYS A 8 -6.43 11.61 7.70
N TRP A 9 -6.99 10.38 7.59
CA TRP A 9 -6.52 9.24 8.37
C TRP A 9 -5.14 8.78 7.87
N HIS A 10 -4.92 8.73 6.55
CA HIS A 10 -3.60 8.41 5.98
C HIS A 10 -2.55 9.41 6.45
N LEU A 11 -2.83 10.71 6.33
CA LEU A 11 -1.93 11.78 6.80
C LEU A 11 -1.59 11.64 8.29
N ALA A 12 -2.59 11.36 9.12
CA ALA A 12 -2.40 11.21 10.54
C ALA A 12 -1.68 9.91 10.91
N HIS A 13 -1.91 8.82 10.16
CA HIS A 13 -1.27 7.52 10.40
C HIS A 13 0.23 7.57 10.10
N THR A 14 0.64 8.14 8.98
CA THR A 14 2.07 8.29 8.66
C THR A 14 2.77 9.24 9.62
N THR A 15 2.10 10.31 10.05
CA THR A 15 2.57 11.19 11.12
C THR A 15 2.75 10.45 12.45
N TRP A 16 1.75 9.64 12.83
CA TRP A 16 1.77 8.81 14.04
C TRP A 16 2.90 7.78 14.04
N PHE A 17 3.28 7.26 12.87
CA PHE A 17 4.42 6.36 12.75
C PHE A 17 5.71 7.02 13.28
N PHE A 18 6.01 8.23 12.83
CA PHE A 18 7.19 8.96 13.30
C PHE A 18 7.07 9.38 14.76
N ASP A 19 5.90 9.82 15.21
CA ASP A 19 5.65 10.11 16.61
C ASP A 19 6.02 8.90 17.49
N THR A 20 5.41 7.74 17.17
CA THR A 20 5.49 6.55 18.01
C THR A 20 6.83 5.84 17.94
N PHE A 21 7.35 5.61 16.72
CA PHE A 21 8.52 4.75 16.53
C PHE A 21 9.85 5.52 16.48
N LEU A 22 9.82 6.81 16.18
CA LEU A 22 11.02 7.63 16.09
C LEU A 22 11.15 8.59 17.28
N LEU A 23 10.15 9.42 17.54
CA LEU A 23 10.28 10.50 18.51
C LEU A 23 10.18 10.02 19.96
N GLN A 24 9.17 9.24 20.30
CA GLN A 24 8.97 8.77 21.67
C GLN A 24 10.18 8.01 22.23
N PRO A 25 10.83 7.10 21.48
CA PRO A 25 11.99 6.37 21.97
C PRO A 25 13.31 7.16 21.92
N HIS A 26 13.44 8.14 21.01
CA HIS A 26 14.77 8.70 20.67
C HIS A 26 14.94 10.19 20.92
N LEU A 27 13.86 10.97 21.12
CA LEU A 27 13.95 12.39 21.44
C LEU A 27 13.76 12.60 22.96
N ALA A 28 14.84 12.98 23.65
CA ALA A 28 14.79 13.21 25.09
C ALA A 28 13.77 14.29 25.47
N GLY A 29 12.94 14.01 26.47
CA GLY A 29 11.90 14.94 26.97
C GLY A 29 10.70 15.10 26.02
N TYR A 30 10.60 14.30 24.97
CA TYR A 30 9.45 14.32 24.07
C TYR A 30 8.20 13.73 24.74
N THR A 31 7.07 14.38 24.49
CA THR A 31 5.74 13.91 24.91
C THR A 31 4.81 13.99 23.69
N PRO A 32 4.05 12.92 23.36
CA PRO A 32 3.10 12.94 22.28
C PRO A 32 2.10 14.07 22.44
N PRO A 33 1.77 14.82 21.37
CA PRO A 33 0.80 15.91 21.43
C PRO A 33 -0.59 15.47 21.89
N ASN A 34 -0.97 14.24 21.55
CA ASN A 34 -2.24 13.64 21.98
C ASN A 34 -2.08 12.12 22.15
N PRO A 35 -2.16 11.59 23.38
CA PRO A 35 -1.99 10.16 23.63
C PRO A 35 -3.07 9.28 23.00
N THR A 36 -4.26 9.82 22.71
CA THR A 36 -5.36 9.09 22.06
C THR A 36 -5.07 8.78 20.59
N TYR A 37 -4.11 9.48 19.97
CA TYR A 37 -3.70 9.22 18.57
C TYR A 37 -3.03 7.86 18.41
N GLY A 38 -2.45 7.33 19.48
CA GLY A 38 -1.96 5.95 19.52
C GLY A 38 -3.03 4.91 19.23
N TYR A 39 -4.27 5.15 19.68
CA TYR A 39 -5.42 4.29 19.35
C TYR A 39 -6.02 4.60 17.97
N LEU A 40 -6.24 5.90 17.66
CA LEU A 40 -6.97 6.33 16.45
C LEU A 40 -6.21 6.01 15.17
N PHE A 41 -4.88 6.13 15.19
CA PHE A 41 -4.05 6.05 13.98
C PHE A 41 -3.17 4.81 13.93
N ASN A 42 -3.19 3.93 14.92
CA ASN A 42 -2.61 2.60 14.83
C ASN A 42 -3.40 1.74 13.81
N SER A 43 -2.68 0.97 12.97
CA SER A 43 -3.29 0.10 11.96
C SER A 43 -3.06 -1.38 12.26
N TYR A 44 -1.80 -1.83 12.28
CA TYR A 44 -1.44 -3.26 12.40
C TYR A 44 -0.49 -3.55 13.56
N TYR A 45 -0.04 -2.54 14.28
CA TYR A 45 1.02 -2.68 15.28
C TYR A 45 0.44 -3.13 16.62
N GLU A 46 0.14 -4.43 16.74
CA GLU A 46 -0.43 -5.03 17.96
C GLU A 46 0.45 -4.77 19.20
N ALA A 47 1.77 -4.69 19.04
CA ALA A 47 2.71 -4.40 20.13
C ALA A 47 2.56 -2.98 20.70
N VAL A 48 1.96 -2.05 19.96
CA VAL A 48 1.71 -0.67 20.42
C VAL A 48 0.42 -0.59 21.26
N GLY A 49 -0.52 -1.50 21.03
CA GLY A 49 -1.78 -1.56 21.76
C GLY A 49 -3.01 -1.68 20.85
N SER A 50 -4.18 -1.48 21.45
CA SER A 50 -5.45 -1.54 20.71
C SER A 50 -5.55 -0.49 19.63
N ARG A 51 -6.35 -0.76 18.59
CA ARG A 51 -6.52 0.07 17.41
C ARG A 51 -7.99 0.37 17.10
N HIS A 52 -8.24 1.50 16.47
CA HIS A 52 -9.56 1.84 15.96
C HIS A 52 -9.94 0.91 14.80
N PRO A 53 -11.15 0.30 14.81
CA PRO A 53 -11.59 -0.61 13.76
C PRO A 53 -11.54 0.04 12.35
N ARG A 54 -10.99 -0.68 11.36
CA ARG A 54 -10.83 -0.15 9.99
C ARG A 54 -12.17 0.30 9.39
N GLN A 55 -13.22 -0.51 9.56
CA GLN A 55 -14.56 -0.22 9.04
C GLN A 55 -15.19 1.06 9.61
N GLN A 56 -14.68 1.53 10.75
CA GLN A 56 -15.19 2.75 11.43
C GLN A 56 -14.31 3.98 11.15
N ARG A 57 -13.23 3.89 10.38
CA ARG A 57 -12.35 5.04 10.09
C ARG A 57 -13.09 6.18 9.39
N GLY A 58 -14.09 5.87 8.57
CA GLY A 58 -14.97 6.86 7.95
C GLY A 58 -15.82 7.68 8.94
N LEU A 59 -16.02 7.18 10.16
CA LEU A 59 -16.78 7.86 11.22
C LEU A 59 -15.92 8.80 12.08
N VAL A 60 -14.60 8.80 11.90
CA VAL A 60 -13.69 9.66 12.66
C VAL A 60 -13.85 11.12 12.20
N THR A 61 -14.72 11.87 12.87
CA THR A 61 -14.97 13.28 12.58
C THR A 61 -13.92 14.21 13.22
N ARG A 62 -13.25 13.75 14.27
CA ARG A 62 -12.16 14.42 14.96
C ARG A 62 -10.93 13.50 15.05
N PRO A 63 -9.70 14.04 14.90
CA PRO A 63 -9.40 15.45 14.59
C PRO A 63 -9.88 15.90 13.21
N THR A 64 -10.01 17.20 13.03
CA THR A 64 -10.26 17.84 11.72
C THR A 64 -9.02 17.74 10.83
N VAL A 65 -9.14 18.08 9.54
CA VAL A 65 -7.98 18.15 8.62
C VAL A 65 -6.97 19.18 9.11
N SER A 66 -7.40 20.32 9.63
CA SER A 66 -6.50 21.35 10.18
C SER A 66 -5.72 20.81 11.39
N GLU A 67 -6.39 20.15 12.33
CA GLU A 67 -5.74 19.57 13.51
C GLU A 67 -4.74 18.46 13.12
N VAL A 68 -5.02 17.67 12.10
CA VAL A 68 -4.05 16.70 11.55
C VAL A 68 -2.86 17.40 10.90
N SER A 69 -3.07 18.49 10.18
CA SER A 69 -1.99 19.29 9.59
C SER A 69 -1.12 19.96 10.67
N ASP A 70 -1.72 20.42 11.78
CA ASP A 70 -1.00 20.95 12.94
C ASP A 70 -0.18 19.85 13.63
N TYR A 71 -0.76 18.67 13.79
CA TYR A 71 -0.08 17.50 14.30
C TYR A 71 1.15 17.17 13.44
N ARG A 72 0.99 17.11 12.11
CA ARG A 72 2.11 16.86 11.18
C ARG A 72 3.22 17.90 11.37
N ARG A 73 2.92 19.19 11.37
CA ARG A 73 3.93 20.23 11.58
C ARG A 73 4.69 20.07 12.90
N THR A 74 3.96 19.76 13.97
CA THR A 74 4.59 19.53 15.29
C THR A 74 5.57 18.36 15.25
N ILE A 75 5.22 17.27 14.55
CA ILE A 75 6.08 16.09 14.41
C ILE A 75 7.27 16.40 13.50
N ASP A 76 7.08 17.09 12.38
CA ASP A 76 8.17 17.48 11.47
C ASP A 76 9.20 18.37 12.19
N ASP A 77 8.76 19.35 12.96
CA ASP A 77 9.64 20.19 13.79
C ASP A 77 10.40 19.37 14.85
N ALA A 78 9.76 18.37 15.44
CA ALA A 78 10.39 17.49 16.40
C ALA A 78 11.42 16.55 15.76
N ILE A 79 11.14 16.04 14.56
CA ILE A 79 12.09 15.24 13.76
C ILE A 79 13.33 16.07 13.42
N ALA A 80 13.15 17.33 12.99
CA ALA A 80 14.28 18.22 12.69
C ALA A 80 15.17 18.40 13.94
N ARG A 81 14.58 18.68 15.10
CA ARG A 81 15.33 18.79 16.37
C ARG A 81 16.05 17.48 16.73
N LEU A 82 15.42 16.33 16.52
CA LEU A 82 16.05 15.03 16.75
C LEU A 82 17.28 14.87 15.87
N ILE A 83 17.16 15.10 14.57
CA ILE A 83 18.25 14.96 13.59
C ILE A 83 19.43 15.87 13.96
N GLU A 84 19.17 17.11 14.37
CA GLU A 84 20.20 18.07 14.79
C GLU A 84 20.91 17.70 16.11
N SER A 85 20.22 16.96 16.99
CA SER A 85 20.72 16.64 18.33
C SER A 85 21.51 15.33 18.45
N VAL A 86 21.36 14.40 17.48
CA VAL A 86 21.92 13.06 17.57
C VAL A 86 23.40 13.00 17.19
N ASN A 87 24.17 12.18 17.90
CA ASN A 87 25.52 11.82 17.51
C ASN A 87 25.54 10.66 16.47
N ALA A 88 26.73 10.34 15.96
CA ALA A 88 26.92 9.29 14.94
C ALA A 88 26.44 7.89 15.38
N ARG A 89 26.47 7.56 16.66
CA ARG A 89 25.97 6.28 17.19
C ARG A 89 24.44 6.26 17.15
N GLN A 90 23.82 7.32 17.65
CA GLN A 90 22.36 7.47 17.64
C GLN A 90 21.83 7.55 16.21
N TRP A 91 22.53 8.26 15.31
CA TRP A 91 22.17 8.32 13.88
C TRP A 91 22.06 6.93 13.26
N ARG A 92 23.00 6.03 13.55
CA ARG A 92 22.92 4.64 13.04
C ARG A 92 21.69 3.89 13.52
N MET A 93 21.10 4.27 14.64
CA MET A 93 19.90 3.66 15.18
C MET A 93 18.62 4.24 14.54
N ILE A 94 18.56 5.56 14.32
CA ILE A 94 17.37 6.24 13.83
C ILE A 94 17.28 6.30 12.31
N ALA A 95 18.38 6.30 11.58
CA ALA A 95 18.36 6.41 10.11
C ALA A 95 17.58 5.29 9.42
N PRO A 96 17.64 4.01 9.85
CA PRO A 96 16.78 2.96 9.28
C PRO A 96 15.29 3.22 9.55
N LEU A 97 14.93 3.75 10.73
CA LEU A 97 13.54 4.08 11.06
C LEU A 97 13.01 5.24 10.21
N ILE A 98 13.86 6.25 9.95
CA ILE A 98 13.50 7.37 9.06
C ILE A 98 13.27 6.85 7.64
N LYS A 99 14.17 6.00 7.12
CA LYS A 99 14.00 5.39 5.80
C LYS A 99 12.72 4.56 5.70
N LEU A 100 12.45 3.75 6.71
CA LEU A 100 11.21 2.98 6.79
C LEU A 100 9.98 3.89 6.80
N GLY A 101 10.02 4.99 7.58
CA GLY A 101 8.93 5.96 7.64
C GLY A 101 8.66 6.65 6.30
N ILE A 102 9.72 7.01 5.54
CA ILE A 102 9.60 7.59 4.20
C ILE A 102 8.96 6.56 3.22
N ALA A 103 9.46 5.33 3.19
CA ALA A 103 8.89 4.28 2.34
C ALA A 103 7.44 3.95 2.74
N HIS A 104 7.11 4.04 4.03
CA HIS A 104 5.74 3.89 4.53
C HIS A 104 4.83 5.06 4.08
N GLU A 105 5.33 6.30 4.01
CA GLU A 105 4.58 7.41 3.42
C GLU A 105 4.32 7.19 1.93
N GLU A 106 5.32 6.81 1.15
CA GLU A 106 5.18 6.48 -0.28
C GLU A 106 4.13 5.38 -0.51
N GLN A 107 4.12 4.34 0.34
CA GLN A 107 3.08 3.31 0.31
C GLN A 107 1.68 3.89 0.59
N HIS A 108 1.58 4.83 1.53
CA HIS A 108 0.31 5.49 1.85
C HIS A 108 -0.16 6.47 0.78
N ASP A 109 0.72 7.06 -0.02
CA ASP A 109 0.37 7.85 -1.20
C ASP A 109 -0.33 6.99 -2.26
N GLU A 110 0.17 5.77 -2.50
CA GLU A 110 -0.48 4.80 -3.39
C GLU A 110 -1.85 4.37 -2.84
N LEU A 111 -1.92 3.98 -1.57
CA LEU A 111 -3.18 3.56 -0.92
C LEU A 111 -4.23 4.68 -0.95
N LEU A 112 -3.82 5.93 -0.78
CA LEU A 112 -4.71 7.09 -0.81
C LEU A 112 -5.35 7.25 -2.20
N LEU A 113 -4.58 7.08 -3.27
CA LEU A 113 -5.12 7.12 -4.65
C LEU A 113 -6.09 5.98 -4.91
N MET A 114 -5.82 4.77 -4.41
CA MET A 114 -6.72 3.63 -4.49
C MET A 114 -8.04 3.90 -3.71
N ASP A 115 -7.92 4.38 -2.48
CA ASP A 115 -9.07 4.66 -1.61
C ASP A 115 -9.95 5.79 -2.18
N ILE A 116 -9.36 6.85 -2.76
CA ILE A 116 -10.11 7.93 -3.42
C ILE A 116 -10.83 7.42 -4.67
N LEU A 117 -10.18 6.61 -5.49
CA LEU A 117 -10.79 6.04 -6.69
C LEU A 117 -11.99 5.16 -6.33
N ASN A 118 -11.83 4.30 -5.34
CA ASN A 118 -12.91 3.47 -4.82
C ASN A 118 -14.06 4.33 -4.28
N LEU A 119 -13.77 5.34 -3.44
CA LEU A 119 -14.77 6.26 -2.89
C LEU A 119 -15.56 6.98 -3.98
N PHE A 120 -14.89 7.46 -5.03
CA PHE A 120 -15.52 8.19 -6.14
C PHE A 120 -16.37 7.27 -7.03
N SER A 121 -15.99 5.99 -7.17
CA SER A 121 -16.78 5.01 -7.92
C SER A 121 -18.15 4.73 -7.27
N HIS A 122 -18.25 4.82 -5.95
CA HIS A 122 -19.49 4.64 -5.21
C HIS A 122 -20.36 5.92 -5.13
N ASN A 123 -19.80 7.08 -5.51
CA ASN A 123 -20.57 8.32 -5.53
C ASN A 123 -21.42 8.39 -6.80
N ALA A 124 -22.73 8.62 -6.65
CA ALA A 124 -23.64 8.73 -7.80
C ALA A 124 -23.25 9.84 -8.80
N LEU A 125 -22.57 10.89 -8.32
CA LEU A 125 -22.06 11.98 -9.15
C LEU A 125 -20.77 11.62 -9.88
N ARG A 126 -20.12 10.52 -9.52
CA ARG A 126 -18.83 10.03 -10.09
C ARG A 126 -17.82 11.17 -10.30
N PRO A 127 -17.42 11.87 -9.23
CA PRO A 127 -16.50 13.00 -9.34
C PRO A 127 -15.16 12.54 -9.92
N ALA A 128 -14.57 13.34 -10.81
CA ALA A 128 -13.26 13.07 -11.36
C ALA A 128 -12.16 13.58 -10.42
N PHE A 129 -11.15 12.76 -10.16
CA PHE A 129 -9.93 13.19 -9.43
C PHE A 129 -9.08 14.18 -10.25
N ALA A 130 -9.01 13.95 -11.56
CA ALA A 130 -8.28 14.80 -12.49
C ALA A 130 -9.03 14.89 -13.83
N PRO A 131 -8.75 15.91 -14.68
CA PRO A 131 -9.29 15.97 -16.01
C PRO A 131 -8.97 14.69 -16.80
N TYR A 132 -9.96 14.18 -17.53
CA TYR A 132 -9.76 13.01 -18.39
C TYR A 132 -8.67 13.29 -19.41
N ARG A 133 -7.67 12.41 -19.46
CA ARG A 133 -6.66 12.38 -20.52
C ARG A 133 -6.90 11.13 -21.35
N PRO A 134 -7.29 11.27 -22.63
CA PRO A 134 -7.46 10.09 -23.47
C PRO A 134 -6.12 9.34 -23.56
N ALA A 135 -6.15 8.03 -23.35
CA ALA A 135 -5.00 7.19 -23.62
C ALA A 135 -4.68 7.30 -25.13
N SER A 136 -3.39 7.42 -25.48
CA SER A 136 -3.00 7.29 -26.87
C SER A 136 -3.44 5.92 -27.37
N ALA A 137 -4.19 5.89 -28.47
CA ALA A 137 -4.60 4.65 -29.12
C ALA A 137 -3.37 4.03 -29.79
N SER A 138 -2.51 3.38 -29.01
CA SER A 138 -1.45 2.53 -29.54
C SER A 138 -1.94 1.10 -29.61
N GLN A 139 -1.74 0.47 -30.75
CA GLN A 139 -1.95 -0.97 -30.84
C GLN A 139 -0.89 -1.67 -29.99
N ALA A 140 -1.31 -2.54 -29.08
CA ALA A 140 -0.37 -3.32 -28.30
C ALA A 140 0.46 -4.21 -29.23
N PRO A 141 1.79 -4.33 -29.03
CA PRO A 141 2.59 -5.28 -29.79
C PRO A 141 2.13 -6.71 -29.52
N ASP A 142 2.47 -7.64 -30.41
CA ASP A 142 2.25 -9.05 -30.17
C ASP A 142 2.97 -9.54 -28.92
N ILE A 143 2.44 -10.58 -28.27
CA ILE A 143 3.10 -11.22 -27.12
C ILE A 143 4.29 -12.02 -27.63
N GLU A 144 5.47 -11.68 -27.12
CA GLU A 144 6.65 -12.54 -27.20
C GLU A 144 6.78 -13.34 -25.90
N TRP A 145 7.15 -14.62 -26.02
CA TRP A 145 7.32 -15.48 -24.87
C TRP A 145 8.79 -15.58 -24.50
N VAL A 146 9.17 -14.89 -23.42
CA VAL A 146 10.52 -14.94 -22.87
C VAL A 146 10.70 -16.27 -22.12
N HIS A 147 11.67 -17.05 -22.52
CA HIS A 147 11.98 -18.35 -21.92
C HIS A 147 12.95 -18.20 -20.74
N PHE A 148 12.68 -18.93 -19.66
CA PHE A 148 13.53 -19.05 -18.48
C PHE A 148 13.80 -20.52 -18.22
N GLU A 149 15.09 -20.88 -18.15
CA GLU A 149 15.54 -22.27 -17.97
C GLU A 149 15.21 -22.83 -16.58
N GLY A 150 14.93 -21.95 -15.60
CA GLY A 150 14.73 -22.36 -14.22
C GLY A 150 16.04 -22.75 -13.52
N GLY A 151 15.95 -23.71 -12.61
CA GLY A 151 17.08 -24.13 -11.77
C GLY A 151 17.00 -23.59 -10.35
N ILE A 152 18.11 -23.65 -9.62
CA ILE A 152 18.20 -23.07 -8.28
C ILE A 152 18.48 -21.58 -8.43
N VAL A 153 17.56 -20.76 -7.96
CA VAL A 153 17.66 -19.28 -7.99
C VAL A 153 17.62 -18.70 -6.59
N GLU A 154 18.28 -17.58 -6.41
CA GLU A 154 18.20 -16.78 -5.18
C GLU A 154 16.99 -15.86 -5.24
N ILE A 155 16.10 -15.94 -4.24
CA ILE A 155 14.92 -15.09 -4.09
C ILE A 155 15.05 -14.30 -2.79
N GLY A 156 14.67 -13.04 -2.82
CA GLY A 156 14.69 -12.12 -1.69
C GLY A 156 15.78 -11.06 -1.77
N HIS A 157 15.65 -10.05 -0.93
CA HIS A 157 16.54 -8.90 -0.89
C HIS A 157 17.97 -9.29 -0.52
N ASP A 158 18.95 -8.72 -1.20
CA ASP A 158 20.38 -9.07 -1.06
C ASP A 158 21.10 -8.33 0.11
N GLY A 159 20.36 -7.49 0.85
CA GLY A 159 20.90 -6.70 1.97
C GLY A 159 21.42 -5.31 1.57
N ASN A 160 21.38 -4.94 0.28
CA ASN A 160 21.85 -3.65 -0.20
C ASN A 160 20.68 -2.66 -0.37
N GLY A 161 20.68 -1.59 0.41
CA GLY A 161 19.64 -0.56 0.35
C GLY A 161 18.46 -0.83 1.29
N PHE A 162 17.30 -0.27 0.94
CA PHE A 162 16.07 -0.45 1.70
C PHE A 162 15.29 -1.64 1.16
N ALA A 163 14.69 -2.41 2.08
CA ALA A 163 13.67 -3.42 1.79
C ALA A 163 12.69 -3.50 2.97
N PHE A 164 11.46 -3.88 2.69
CA PHE A 164 10.53 -4.28 3.74
C PHE A 164 10.88 -5.68 4.27
N ASP A 165 10.44 -5.99 5.49
CA ASP A 165 10.68 -7.29 6.13
C ASP A 165 10.15 -8.47 5.32
N CYS A 166 9.03 -8.30 4.61
CA CYS A 166 8.43 -9.31 3.74
C CYS A 166 9.27 -9.64 2.48
N GLU A 167 10.29 -8.83 2.14
CA GLU A 167 11.19 -9.07 1.01
C GLU A 167 12.37 -9.98 1.40
N GLY A 168 12.44 -10.45 2.62
CA GLY A 168 13.47 -11.33 3.16
C GLY A 168 12.89 -12.53 3.93
N PRO A 169 13.73 -13.44 4.39
CA PRO A 169 15.17 -13.55 4.11
C PRO A 169 15.48 -14.04 2.69
N ARG A 170 16.66 -13.67 2.17
CA ARG A 170 17.15 -14.23 0.91
C ARG A 170 17.35 -15.74 1.05
N HIS A 171 16.84 -16.50 0.09
CA HIS A 171 16.86 -17.96 0.14
C HIS A 171 16.91 -18.56 -1.26
N GLN A 172 17.29 -19.84 -1.33
CA GLN A 172 17.31 -20.58 -2.58
C GLN A 172 15.96 -21.23 -2.85
N ALA A 173 15.51 -21.16 -4.10
CA ALA A 173 14.31 -21.84 -4.57
C ALA A 173 14.59 -22.59 -5.87
N LEU A 174 14.01 -23.81 -6.00
CA LEU A 174 14.02 -24.53 -7.26
C LEU A 174 12.85 -24.05 -8.13
N VAL A 175 13.17 -23.40 -9.23
CA VAL A 175 12.18 -22.92 -10.20
C VAL A 175 12.22 -23.85 -11.42
N GLN A 176 11.04 -24.35 -11.84
CA GLN A 176 10.94 -25.14 -13.07
C GLN A 176 11.09 -24.23 -14.30
N PRO A 177 11.53 -24.75 -15.46
CA PRO A 177 11.54 -23.97 -16.69
C PRO A 177 10.14 -23.40 -16.99
N PHE A 178 10.08 -22.14 -17.38
CA PHE A 178 8.80 -21.46 -17.69
C PHE A 178 8.97 -20.41 -18.78
N ARG A 179 7.85 -19.93 -19.29
CA ARG A 179 7.81 -18.80 -20.21
C ARG A 179 6.91 -17.71 -19.65
N LEU A 180 7.37 -16.48 -19.76
CA LEU A 180 6.61 -15.29 -19.33
C LEU A 180 6.33 -14.42 -20.55
N ALA A 181 5.13 -13.88 -20.64
CA ALA A 181 4.77 -12.93 -21.68
C ALA A 181 5.61 -11.65 -21.55
N SER A 182 6.05 -11.08 -22.67
CA SER A 182 6.85 -9.84 -22.71
C SER A 182 6.08 -8.59 -22.34
N ARG A 183 4.75 -8.68 -22.22
CA ARG A 183 3.84 -7.61 -21.83
C ARG A 183 2.64 -8.15 -21.06
N LEU A 184 1.92 -7.23 -20.43
CA LEU A 184 0.66 -7.53 -19.76
C LEU A 184 -0.45 -7.88 -20.75
N VAL A 185 -1.44 -8.65 -20.28
CA VAL A 185 -2.70 -8.89 -20.99
C VAL A 185 -3.45 -7.56 -21.15
N THR A 186 -3.95 -7.32 -22.33
CA THR A 186 -4.71 -6.11 -22.66
C THR A 186 -6.20 -6.27 -22.36
N ASN A 187 -6.91 -5.15 -22.21
CA ASN A 187 -8.37 -5.14 -22.13
C ASN A 187 -9.03 -5.75 -23.36
N GLY A 188 -8.41 -5.63 -24.56
CA GLY A 188 -8.91 -6.23 -25.79
C GLY A 188 -8.87 -7.77 -25.74
N GLU A 189 -7.75 -8.34 -25.28
CA GLU A 189 -7.62 -9.80 -25.10
C GLU A 189 -8.57 -10.32 -24.03
N TRP A 190 -8.75 -9.59 -22.92
CA TRP A 190 -9.73 -9.98 -21.90
C TRP A 190 -11.17 -9.94 -22.42
N LYS A 191 -11.53 -8.93 -23.22
CA LYS A 191 -12.82 -8.88 -23.88
C LYS A 191 -13.04 -10.04 -24.85
N ALA A 192 -12.01 -10.45 -25.59
CA ALA A 192 -12.06 -11.63 -26.43
C ALA A 192 -12.28 -12.91 -25.62
N PHE A 193 -11.60 -13.09 -24.49
CA PHE A 193 -11.82 -14.18 -23.55
C PHE A 193 -13.26 -14.22 -23.01
N MET A 194 -13.83 -13.07 -22.67
CA MET A 194 -15.23 -12.98 -22.26
C MET A 194 -16.19 -13.35 -23.40
N ALA A 195 -15.94 -12.86 -24.63
CA ALA A 195 -16.76 -13.13 -25.80
C ALA A 195 -16.72 -14.60 -26.25
N ASP A 196 -15.63 -15.32 -25.96
CA ASP A 196 -15.48 -16.77 -26.17
C ASP A 196 -16.29 -17.61 -25.15
N GLY A 197 -17.04 -16.97 -24.27
CA GLY A 197 -17.87 -17.64 -23.27
C GLY A 197 -17.10 -18.21 -22.09
N ALA A 198 -15.94 -17.66 -21.76
CA ALA A 198 -15.05 -18.16 -20.71
C ALA A 198 -15.71 -18.21 -19.31
N TYR A 199 -16.63 -17.30 -19.02
CA TYR A 199 -17.38 -17.29 -17.75
C TYR A 199 -18.46 -18.36 -17.64
N GLN A 200 -18.71 -19.14 -18.71
CA GLN A 200 -19.62 -20.30 -18.74
C GLN A 200 -18.86 -21.63 -18.84
N ARG A 201 -17.53 -21.61 -18.84
CA ARG A 201 -16.68 -22.78 -19.07
C ARG A 201 -15.86 -23.14 -17.82
N PRO A 202 -16.26 -24.17 -17.04
CA PRO A 202 -15.56 -24.55 -15.80
C PRO A 202 -14.12 -25.03 -16.01
N ASP A 203 -13.78 -25.54 -17.20
CA ASP A 203 -12.45 -26.04 -17.56
C ASP A 203 -11.36 -24.94 -17.60
N LEU A 204 -11.76 -23.67 -17.62
CA LEU A 204 -10.83 -22.53 -17.63
C LEU A 204 -10.53 -21.95 -16.25
N TRP A 205 -11.14 -22.47 -15.20
CA TRP A 205 -11.05 -21.92 -13.86
C TRP A 205 -10.61 -22.97 -12.83
N LEU A 206 -9.87 -22.55 -11.84
CA LEU A 206 -9.67 -23.37 -10.64
C LEU A 206 -10.99 -23.47 -9.87
N SER A 207 -11.16 -24.52 -9.05
CA SER A 207 -12.40 -24.83 -8.34
C SER A 207 -12.97 -23.64 -7.56
N ASP A 208 -12.13 -22.91 -6.83
CA ASP A 208 -12.56 -21.76 -6.02
C ASP A 208 -12.96 -20.56 -6.90
N GLY A 209 -12.22 -20.35 -8.00
CA GLY A 209 -12.59 -19.33 -9.01
C GLY A 209 -13.93 -19.62 -9.64
N TRP A 210 -14.17 -20.87 -10.05
CA TRP A 210 -15.45 -21.29 -10.61
C TRP A 210 -16.61 -21.16 -9.60
N ALA A 211 -16.39 -21.57 -8.35
CA ALA A 211 -17.38 -21.41 -7.28
C ALA A 211 -17.74 -19.93 -7.07
N THR A 212 -16.73 -19.05 -7.02
CA THR A 212 -16.92 -17.61 -6.87
C THR A 212 -17.72 -17.00 -8.01
N ILE A 213 -17.39 -17.33 -9.27
CA ILE A 213 -18.13 -16.85 -10.46
C ILE A 213 -19.61 -17.20 -10.35
N ASN A 214 -19.91 -18.45 -10.01
CA ASN A 214 -21.31 -18.90 -9.90
C ASN A 214 -22.03 -18.24 -8.71
N GLN A 215 -21.38 -18.14 -7.55
CA GLN A 215 -21.98 -17.54 -6.36
C GLN A 215 -22.25 -16.05 -6.52
N GLN A 216 -21.34 -15.32 -7.18
CA GLN A 216 -21.43 -13.89 -7.39
C GLN A 216 -22.11 -13.51 -8.71
N HIS A 217 -22.48 -14.52 -9.54
CA HIS A 217 -23.05 -14.33 -10.88
C HIS A 217 -22.19 -13.43 -11.78
N TRP A 218 -20.86 -13.57 -11.70
CA TRP A 218 -19.95 -12.80 -12.51
C TRP A 218 -19.93 -13.26 -13.97
N ASN A 219 -19.91 -12.30 -14.88
CA ASN A 219 -19.73 -12.50 -16.31
C ASN A 219 -18.66 -11.58 -16.91
N ALA A 220 -18.01 -10.81 -16.05
CA ALA A 220 -16.92 -9.88 -16.32
C ALA A 220 -16.08 -9.69 -15.04
N PRO A 221 -14.85 -9.11 -15.14
CA PRO A 221 -14.05 -8.72 -13.98
C PRO A 221 -14.75 -7.69 -13.10
#